data_3f694172b0208b917fce2bc8df43a467
#
_entry.id   3f694172b0208b917fce2bc8df43a467
#
_cell.length_a   1.000
_cell.length_b   1.000
_cell.length_c   1.000
_cell.angle_alpha   90.00
_cell.angle_beta   90.00
_cell.angle_gamma   90.00
#
_symmetry.space_group_name_H-M   'P 1'
#
loop_
_entity.id
_entity.type
_entity.pdbx_description
1 polymer ?
#
loop_
_entity_poly.entity_id
_entity_poly.type
_entity_poly.pdbx_seq_one_letter_code
_entity_poly.pdbx_strand_id
1 'polypeptide(L)'
;HRVRDPALDGDGVKALLDFSLGGLTGAGRLKSFVDASPLRLFLQQHLDFSGIDEAIKAGDLHAFGVTATGYHSGKAFTFVQGQAGHALWNKSRRIALPAQLTVEHILASAAIPLVFQPVELKAGESVAYFGDGAMRLTTPLSPAIRLGAQRLFAIGVRCQDSAETLHRSELSTEEDYVTKLECPPFSQICGTLMNAIFLDHLDASLDHLKRMNAFVAAYQ
;
A
#
# COMPACT_ATOMS: atom_id res chain seq x y z
N HIS A 1 -27.32 -0.10 38.00
CA HIS A 1 -26.97 -0.58 36.65
C HIS A 1 -25.46 -0.45 36.48
N ARG A 2 -24.72 -1.55 36.71
CA ARG A 2 -23.31 -1.63 36.33
C ARG A 2 -23.26 -1.78 34.81
N VAL A 3 -22.71 -0.79 34.14
CA VAL A 3 -22.30 -0.90 32.73
C VAL A 3 -21.17 -1.92 32.69
N ARG A 4 -21.39 -3.07 32.10
CA ARG A 4 -20.33 -4.04 31.78
C ARG A 4 -19.48 -3.44 30.68
N ASP A 5 -18.20 -3.24 30.95
CA ASP A 5 -17.20 -2.86 29.97
C ASP A 5 -17.01 -4.02 28.97
N PRO A 6 -17.30 -3.85 27.67
CA PRO A 6 -17.17 -4.94 26.70
C PRO A 6 -15.71 -5.32 26.39
N ALA A 7 -14.73 -4.62 26.96
CA ALA A 7 -13.30 -4.83 26.71
C ALA A 7 -12.68 -6.00 27.52
N LEU A 8 -13.43 -6.67 28.38
CA LEU A 8 -12.93 -7.74 29.26
C LEU A 8 -13.70 -9.06 29.14
N ASP A 9 -14.44 -9.28 28.06
CA ASP A 9 -14.96 -10.61 27.76
C ASP A 9 -13.78 -11.53 27.39
N GLY A 10 -13.75 -12.73 28.01
CA GLY A 10 -12.64 -13.67 27.88
C GLY A 10 -12.25 -14.03 26.44
N ASP A 11 -13.10 -13.75 25.46
CA ASP A 11 -12.84 -13.95 24.04
C ASP A 11 -11.97 -12.83 23.45
N GLY A 12 -12.08 -11.58 23.91
CA GLY A 12 -11.19 -10.49 23.51
C GLY A 12 -9.75 -10.67 24.03
N VAL A 13 -9.64 -11.14 25.29
CA VAL A 13 -8.32 -11.45 25.88
C VAL A 13 -7.69 -12.66 25.20
N LYS A 14 -8.45 -13.69 24.85
CA LYS A 14 -7.97 -14.83 24.06
C LYS A 14 -7.53 -14.42 22.65
N ALA A 15 -8.29 -13.57 21.96
CA ALA A 15 -7.91 -13.05 20.65
C ALA A 15 -6.61 -12.23 20.71
N LEU A 16 -6.43 -11.42 21.77
CA LEU A 16 -5.20 -10.64 21.99
C LEU A 16 -4.00 -11.54 22.34
N LEU A 17 -4.21 -12.59 23.13
CA LEU A 17 -3.20 -13.59 23.45
C LEU A 17 -2.84 -14.46 22.23
N ASP A 18 -3.80 -14.87 21.43
CA ASP A 18 -3.57 -15.60 20.18
C ASP A 18 -2.82 -14.72 19.17
N PHE A 19 -3.09 -13.44 19.14
CA PHE A 19 -2.35 -12.48 18.32
C PHE A 19 -0.91 -12.30 18.81
N SER A 20 -0.70 -12.11 20.11
CA SER A 20 0.63 -11.85 20.68
C SER A 20 1.51 -13.10 20.75
N LEU A 21 0.95 -14.23 21.17
CA LEU A 21 1.67 -15.51 21.31
C LEU A 21 1.70 -16.31 20.00
N GLY A 22 0.63 -16.28 19.21
CA GLY A 22 0.56 -16.93 17.91
C GLY A 22 1.51 -16.36 16.89
N GLY A 23 1.78 -15.05 16.95
CA GLY A 23 2.81 -14.38 16.14
C GLY A 23 4.23 -14.83 16.46
N LEU A 24 4.51 -15.14 17.73
CA LEU A 24 5.81 -15.63 18.18
C LEU A 24 6.03 -17.12 17.91
N THR A 25 4.97 -17.92 17.94
CA THR A 25 5.07 -19.40 17.78
C THR A 25 4.75 -19.87 16.36
N GLY A 26 4.29 -18.97 15.46
CA GLY A 26 3.86 -19.34 14.10
C GLY A 26 2.54 -20.14 14.05
N ALA A 27 1.89 -20.37 15.19
CA ALA A 27 0.67 -21.18 15.33
C ALA A 27 -0.62 -20.35 15.41
N GLY A 28 -0.52 -18.99 15.22
CA GLY A 28 -1.65 -18.08 15.36
C GLY A 28 -2.76 -18.35 14.33
N ARG A 29 -3.97 -18.56 14.82
CA ARG A 29 -5.17 -18.74 13.99
C ARG A 29 -5.66 -17.43 13.38
N LEU A 30 -5.34 -16.29 14.00
CA LEU A 30 -5.77 -14.98 13.53
C LEU A 30 -4.80 -14.50 12.42
N LYS A 31 -5.27 -14.53 11.19
CA LYS A 31 -4.51 -14.05 10.03
C LYS A 31 -4.79 -12.58 9.68
N SER A 32 -5.93 -12.03 10.14
CA SER A 32 -6.37 -10.66 9.89
C SER A 32 -7.57 -10.29 10.76
N PHE A 33 -7.83 -8.98 10.88
CA PHE A 33 -9.01 -8.46 11.59
C PHE A 33 -10.25 -8.34 10.69
N VAL A 34 -10.07 -8.25 9.37
CA VAL A 34 -11.15 -7.99 8.41
C VAL A 34 -11.18 -9.07 7.34
N ASP A 35 -12.40 -9.53 7.02
CA ASP A 35 -12.64 -10.42 5.89
C ASP A 35 -12.69 -9.62 4.58
N ALA A 36 -11.81 -9.95 3.63
CA ALA A 36 -11.74 -9.32 2.31
C ALA A 36 -12.69 -9.95 1.27
N SER A 37 -13.45 -11.00 1.63
CA SER A 37 -14.34 -11.70 0.69
C SER A 37 -15.38 -10.78 0.03
N PRO A 38 -16.04 -9.85 0.74
CA PRO A 38 -16.98 -8.93 0.11
C PRO A 38 -16.31 -8.01 -0.92
N LEU A 39 -15.11 -7.51 -0.61
CA LEU A 39 -14.34 -6.68 -1.54
C LEU A 39 -13.90 -7.48 -2.78
N ARG A 40 -13.48 -8.73 -2.60
CA ARG A 40 -13.14 -9.64 -3.72
C ARG A 40 -14.32 -9.82 -4.67
N LEU A 41 -15.49 -10.13 -4.15
CA LEU A 41 -16.71 -10.29 -4.95
C LEU A 41 -17.08 -9.00 -5.69
N PHE A 42 -17.01 -7.87 -5.01
CA PHE A 42 -17.25 -6.57 -5.61
C PHE A 42 -16.29 -6.29 -6.78
N LEU A 43 -14.99 -6.50 -6.58
CA LEU A 43 -13.99 -6.28 -7.63
C LEU A 43 -14.17 -7.24 -8.79
N GLN A 44 -14.50 -8.51 -8.55
CA GLN A 44 -14.77 -9.49 -9.60
C GLN A 44 -15.98 -9.13 -10.46
N GLN A 45 -16.98 -8.48 -9.88
CA GLN A 45 -18.18 -8.05 -10.60
C GLN A 45 -17.98 -6.77 -11.43
N HIS A 46 -17.04 -5.89 -11.02
CA HIS A 46 -16.89 -4.55 -11.59
C HIS A 46 -15.60 -4.35 -12.39
N LEU A 47 -14.60 -5.24 -12.26
CA LEU A 47 -13.34 -5.15 -12.99
C LEU A 47 -13.25 -6.26 -14.02
N ASP A 48 -13.16 -5.86 -15.28
CA ASP A 48 -12.87 -6.75 -16.40
C ASP A 48 -11.39 -6.63 -16.81
N PHE A 49 -10.62 -7.67 -16.53
CA PHE A 49 -9.21 -7.73 -16.88
C PHE A 49 -8.96 -8.18 -18.33
N SER A 50 -9.97 -8.68 -19.05
CA SER A 50 -9.83 -9.11 -20.45
C SER A 50 -9.49 -7.94 -21.36
N GLY A 51 -10.02 -6.76 -21.09
CA GLY A 51 -9.75 -5.54 -21.85
C GLY A 51 -8.30 -5.05 -21.78
N ILE A 52 -7.50 -5.50 -20.80
CA ILE A 52 -6.08 -5.14 -20.71
C ILE A 52 -5.30 -5.69 -21.91
N ASP A 53 -5.49 -6.96 -22.24
CA ASP A 53 -4.81 -7.60 -23.37
C ASP A 53 -5.23 -6.98 -24.72
N GLU A 54 -6.49 -6.64 -24.85
CA GLU A 54 -7.01 -5.97 -26.05
C GLU A 54 -6.41 -4.57 -26.22
N ALA A 55 -6.36 -3.77 -25.16
CA ALA A 55 -5.76 -2.44 -25.16
C ALA A 55 -4.25 -2.49 -25.45
N ILE A 56 -3.54 -3.50 -24.92
CA ILE A 56 -2.12 -3.70 -25.20
C ILE A 56 -1.90 -4.07 -26.68
N LYS A 57 -2.71 -4.97 -27.23
CA LYS A 57 -2.64 -5.38 -28.65
C LYS A 57 -2.99 -4.23 -29.61
N ALA A 58 -3.95 -3.38 -29.23
CA ALA A 58 -4.32 -2.18 -29.99
C ALA A 58 -3.26 -1.09 -29.92
N GLY A 59 -2.34 -1.14 -28.96
CA GLY A 59 -1.33 -0.09 -28.73
C GLY A 59 -1.82 1.07 -27.87
N ASP A 60 -3.04 1.01 -27.37
CA ASP A 60 -3.63 2.03 -26.50
C ASP A 60 -3.05 1.99 -25.08
N LEU A 61 -2.61 0.81 -24.64
CA LEU A 61 -1.96 0.58 -23.36
C LEU A 61 -0.58 -0.04 -23.57
N HIS A 62 0.46 0.64 -23.07
CA HIS A 62 1.82 0.11 -23.16
C HIS A 62 2.06 -1.00 -22.14
N ALA A 63 1.72 -0.76 -20.88
CA ALA A 63 1.80 -1.72 -19.80
C ALA A 63 0.91 -1.32 -18.63
N PHE A 64 0.46 -2.32 -17.88
CA PHE A 64 -0.22 -2.14 -16.61
C PHE A 64 0.57 -2.84 -15.51
N GLY A 65 0.83 -2.16 -14.41
CA GLY A 65 1.63 -2.69 -13.31
C GLY A 65 0.94 -2.53 -11.96
N VAL A 66 0.98 -3.59 -11.17
CA VAL A 66 0.48 -3.62 -9.78
C VAL A 66 1.63 -3.98 -8.87
N THR A 67 1.82 -3.20 -7.81
CA THR A 67 2.91 -3.44 -6.86
C THR A 67 2.38 -3.98 -5.55
N ALA A 68 3.01 -5.06 -5.07
CA ALA A 68 2.74 -5.66 -3.77
C ALA A 68 4.05 -5.97 -3.04
N THR A 69 4.01 -6.11 -1.73
CA THR A 69 5.17 -6.44 -0.90
C THR A 69 5.17 -7.93 -0.57
N GLY A 70 6.23 -8.64 -0.92
CA GLY A 70 6.40 -10.05 -0.57
C GLY A 70 6.82 -10.22 0.89
N TYR A 71 6.03 -10.89 1.70
CA TYR A 71 6.29 -11.04 3.14
C TYR A 71 7.56 -11.83 3.44
N HIS A 72 7.85 -12.89 2.67
CA HIS A 72 9.05 -13.72 2.91
C HIS A 72 10.36 -13.01 2.53
N SER A 73 10.33 -12.24 1.44
CA SER A 73 11.54 -11.58 0.93
C SER A 73 11.73 -10.16 1.45
N GLY A 74 10.68 -9.54 1.95
CA GLY A 74 10.63 -8.12 2.30
C GLY A 74 10.89 -7.18 1.12
N LYS A 75 10.65 -7.62 -0.13
CA LYS A 75 10.88 -6.85 -1.35
C LYS A 75 9.56 -6.36 -1.95
N ALA A 76 9.62 -5.23 -2.67
CA ALA A 76 8.53 -4.80 -3.52
C ALA A 76 8.56 -5.56 -4.85
N PHE A 77 7.44 -6.17 -5.21
CA PHE A 77 7.20 -6.84 -6.48
C PHE A 77 6.23 -6.02 -7.30
N THR A 78 6.63 -5.68 -8.52
CA THR A 78 5.71 -5.09 -9.50
C THR A 78 5.36 -6.15 -10.52
N PHE A 79 4.12 -6.58 -10.52
CA PHE A 79 3.55 -7.50 -11.50
C PHE A 79 3.15 -6.68 -12.71
N VAL A 80 3.68 -7.03 -13.88
CA VAL A 80 3.52 -6.23 -15.10
C VAL A 80 2.88 -7.06 -16.19
N GLN A 81 1.77 -6.55 -16.73
CA GLN A 81 1.14 -7.03 -17.96
C GLN A 81 1.35 -5.97 -19.04
N GLY A 82 2.01 -6.32 -20.14
CA GLY A 82 2.37 -5.33 -21.15
C GLY A 82 2.90 -5.99 -22.43
N GLN A 83 3.30 -5.15 -23.40
CA GLN A 83 3.87 -5.61 -24.65
C GLN A 83 5.13 -6.43 -24.40
N ALA A 84 5.43 -7.37 -25.30
CA ALA A 84 6.66 -8.16 -25.22
C ALA A 84 7.90 -7.25 -25.34
N GLY A 85 8.91 -7.51 -24.50
CA GLY A 85 10.17 -6.77 -24.58
C GLY A 85 10.35 -5.65 -23.54
N HIS A 86 9.43 -5.50 -22.56
CA HIS A 86 9.67 -4.58 -21.46
C HIS A 86 10.93 -4.93 -20.69
N ALA A 87 11.75 -3.93 -20.42
CA ALA A 87 12.87 -4.06 -19.53
C ALA A 87 12.38 -4.24 -18.08
N LEU A 88 12.19 -5.48 -17.67
CA LEU A 88 11.88 -5.81 -16.28
C LEU A 88 13.13 -5.62 -15.43
N TRP A 89 12.97 -5.13 -14.21
CA TRP A 89 14.07 -4.89 -13.30
C TRP A 89 14.13 -5.93 -12.19
N ASN A 90 15.36 -6.28 -11.85
CA ASN A 90 15.65 -7.09 -10.66
C ASN A 90 16.73 -6.36 -9.85
N LYS A 91 16.32 -5.70 -8.78
CA LYS A 91 17.17 -4.97 -7.85
C LYS A 91 17.04 -5.55 -6.45
N SER A 92 17.99 -5.25 -5.57
CA SER A 92 18.04 -5.82 -4.22
C SER A 92 16.72 -5.70 -3.43
N ARG A 93 15.98 -4.61 -3.62
CA ARG A 93 14.71 -4.34 -2.89
C ARG A 93 13.47 -4.32 -3.77
N ARG A 94 13.61 -4.36 -5.09
CA ARG A 94 12.50 -4.19 -6.06
C ARG A 94 12.67 -5.13 -7.23
N ILE A 95 11.63 -5.88 -7.54
CA ILE A 95 11.60 -6.86 -8.62
C ILE A 95 10.37 -6.56 -9.47
N ALA A 96 10.52 -6.59 -10.81
CA ALA A 96 9.38 -6.63 -11.72
C ALA A 96 9.28 -8.04 -12.30
N LEU A 97 8.07 -8.57 -12.35
CA LEU A 97 7.76 -9.87 -12.91
C LEU A 97 6.67 -9.74 -13.98
N PRO A 98 6.77 -10.46 -15.10
CA PRO A 98 5.67 -10.54 -16.04
C PRO A 98 4.54 -11.34 -15.39
N ALA A 99 3.31 -10.86 -15.52
CA ALA A 99 2.13 -11.52 -14.98
C ALA A 99 0.89 -11.18 -15.81
N GLN A 100 -0.07 -12.08 -15.84
CA GLN A 100 -1.43 -11.76 -16.21
C GLN A 100 -2.14 -11.26 -14.95
N LEU A 101 -2.52 -10.00 -14.96
CA LEU A 101 -3.10 -9.34 -13.79
C LEU A 101 -4.53 -9.82 -13.55
N THR A 102 -4.88 -9.93 -12.28
CA THR A 102 -6.18 -10.42 -11.80
C THR A 102 -6.60 -9.61 -10.58
N VAL A 103 -7.84 -9.82 -10.13
CA VAL A 103 -8.35 -9.23 -8.87
C VAL A 103 -7.42 -9.55 -7.69
N GLU A 104 -6.79 -10.72 -7.66
CA GLU A 104 -5.89 -11.12 -6.57
C GLU A 104 -4.66 -10.19 -6.48
N HIS A 105 -4.14 -9.70 -7.59
CA HIS A 105 -3.04 -8.73 -7.60
C HIS A 105 -3.48 -7.38 -7.00
N ILE A 106 -4.70 -6.93 -7.30
CA ILE A 106 -5.26 -5.69 -6.72
C ILE A 106 -5.47 -5.87 -5.22
N LEU A 107 -6.06 -7.00 -4.80
CA LEU A 107 -6.24 -7.31 -3.38
C LEU A 107 -4.92 -7.38 -2.64
N ALA A 108 -3.89 -8.00 -3.22
CA ALA A 108 -2.56 -8.04 -2.63
C ALA A 108 -1.96 -6.64 -2.45
N SER A 109 -2.11 -5.79 -3.48
CA SER A 109 -1.61 -4.41 -3.45
C SER A 109 -2.30 -3.53 -2.40
N ALA A 110 -3.54 -3.85 -2.05
CA ALA A 110 -4.36 -3.13 -1.06
C ALA A 110 -4.45 -3.84 0.30
N ALA A 111 -3.77 -4.99 0.47
CA ALA A 111 -3.86 -5.78 1.70
C ALA A 111 -2.98 -5.18 2.80
N ILE A 112 -3.53 -4.17 3.50
CA ILE A 112 -2.88 -3.51 4.64
C ILE A 112 -2.57 -4.58 5.71
N PRO A 113 -1.31 -4.68 6.16
CA PRO A 113 -0.91 -5.64 7.18
C PRO A 113 -1.74 -5.53 8.45
N LEU A 114 -2.00 -6.67 9.07
CA LEU A 114 -2.86 -6.83 10.25
C LEU A 114 -4.35 -6.64 9.93
N VAL A 115 -4.71 -5.68 9.08
CA VAL A 115 -6.12 -5.42 8.73
C VAL A 115 -6.65 -6.51 7.81
N PHE A 116 -5.95 -6.77 6.69
CA PHE A 116 -6.34 -7.77 5.70
C PHE A 116 -5.40 -8.97 5.70
N GLN A 117 -5.93 -10.11 5.24
CA GLN A 117 -5.12 -11.33 5.09
C GLN A 117 -4.08 -11.15 3.97
N PRO A 118 -2.87 -11.74 4.15
CA PRO A 118 -1.94 -11.88 3.05
C PRO A 118 -2.56 -12.61 1.87
N VAL A 119 -2.30 -12.13 0.67
CA VAL A 119 -2.81 -12.73 -0.58
C VAL A 119 -1.74 -13.59 -1.22
N GLU A 120 -2.13 -14.80 -1.60
CA GLU A 120 -1.26 -15.73 -2.29
C GLU A 120 -1.21 -15.41 -3.79
N LEU A 121 -0.01 -15.19 -4.33
CA LEU A 121 0.22 -14.95 -5.77
C LEU A 121 1.38 -15.79 -6.29
N LYS A 122 1.36 -16.06 -7.60
CA LYS A 122 2.51 -16.60 -8.32
C LYS A 122 3.56 -15.51 -8.54
N ALA A 123 4.80 -15.80 -8.18
CA ALA A 123 5.96 -14.96 -8.41
C ALA A 123 7.00 -15.76 -9.23
N GLY A 124 6.87 -15.73 -10.55
CA GLY A 124 7.56 -16.62 -11.44
C GLY A 124 7.04 -18.06 -11.30
N GLU A 125 7.92 -19.02 -11.01
CA GLU A 125 7.54 -20.42 -10.80
C GLU A 125 7.11 -20.73 -9.36
N SER A 126 7.30 -19.80 -8.44
CA SER A 126 7.01 -19.98 -7.01
C SER A 126 5.71 -19.31 -6.62
N VAL A 127 5.12 -19.79 -5.54
CA VAL A 127 3.98 -19.19 -4.88
C VAL A 127 4.47 -18.50 -3.62
N ALA A 128 4.00 -17.28 -3.37
CA ALA A 128 4.36 -16.51 -2.19
C ALA A 128 3.19 -15.66 -1.68
N TYR A 129 3.29 -15.18 -0.44
CA TYR A 129 2.31 -14.34 0.20
C TYR A 129 2.71 -12.87 0.10
N PHE A 130 1.74 -12.04 -0.27
CA PHE A 130 1.90 -10.63 -0.53
C PHE A 130 0.95 -9.78 0.30
N GLY A 131 1.36 -8.57 0.56
CA GLY A 131 0.57 -7.52 1.19
C GLY A 131 0.80 -6.18 0.54
N ASP A 132 0.29 -5.12 1.15
CA ASP A 132 0.25 -3.76 0.62
C ASP A 132 1.59 -3.31 0.00
N GLY A 133 1.50 -2.80 -1.22
CA GLY A 133 2.65 -2.34 -1.98
C GLY A 133 3.36 -1.14 -1.34
N ALA A 134 2.63 -0.27 -0.66
CA ALA A 134 3.18 0.93 -0.04
C ALA A 134 4.23 0.63 1.05
N MET A 135 4.17 -0.53 1.70
CA MET A 135 5.16 -0.92 2.72
C MET A 135 6.61 -0.85 2.23
N ARG A 136 6.87 -1.12 0.97
CA ARG A 136 8.22 -1.19 0.38
C ARG A 136 8.40 -0.31 -0.84
N LEU A 137 7.33 0.24 -1.39
CA LEU A 137 7.38 1.13 -2.55
C LEU A 137 7.63 2.58 -2.11
N THR A 138 8.80 2.86 -1.60
CA THR A 138 9.23 4.21 -1.17
C THR A 138 9.33 5.22 -2.31
N THR A 139 9.20 4.79 -3.56
CA THR A 139 9.21 5.64 -4.76
C THR A 139 8.09 5.19 -5.68
N PRO A 140 6.83 5.55 -5.41
CA PRO A 140 5.65 5.03 -6.11
C PRO A 140 5.62 5.35 -7.62
N LEU A 141 6.29 6.39 -8.06
CA LEU A 141 6.39 6.79 -9.47
C LEU A 141 7.45 5.99 -10.25
N SER A 142 8.37 5.34 -9.55
CA SER A 142 9.49 4.60 -10.18
C SER A 142 9.06 3.47 -11.12
N PRO A 143 8.03 2.66 -10.85
CA PRO A 143 7.58 1.64 -11.81
C PRO A 143 7.15 2.22 -13.16
N ALA A 144 6.36 3.31 -13.17
CA ALA A 144 5.92 3.94 -14.41
C ALA A 144 7.11 4.49 -15.23
N ILE A 145 8.07 5.16 -14.57
CA ILE A 145 9.28 5.67 -15.23
C ILE A 145 10.09 4.51 -15.84
N ARG A 146 10.23 3.40 -15.12
CA ARG A 146 10.96 2.21 -15.60
C ARG A 146 10.27 1.51 -16.76
N LEU A 147 8.96 1.61 -16.85
CA LEU A 147 8.17 1.12 -17.98
C LEU A 147 8.17 2.10 -19.18
N GLY A 148 8.90 3.21 -19.11
CA GLY A 148 9.11 4.13 -20.22
C GLY A 148 8.22 5.36 -20.22
N ALA A 149 7.47 5.64 -19.14
CA ALA A 149 6.64 6.83 -19.06
C ALA A 149 7.50 8.12 -19.07
N GLN A 150 7.23 9.00 -20.02
CA GLN A 150 7.87 10.32 -20.15
C GLN A 150 7.11 11.41 -19.40
N ARG A 151 5.80 11.20 -19.20
CA ARG A 151 4.93 12.09 -18.45
C ARG A 151 4.21 11.28 -17.38
N LEU A 152 4.09 11.84 -16.19
CA LEU A 152 3.46 11.17 -15.05
C LEU A 152 2.25 11.98 -14.59
N PHE A 153 1.15 11.29 -14.42
CA PHE A 153 -0.03 11.80 -13.74
C PHE A 153 -0.27 10.95 -12.49
N ALA A 154 -0.12 11.55 -11.32
CA ALA A 154 -0.27 10.86 -10.05
C ALA A 154 -1.61 11.20 -9.42
N ILE A 155 -2.37 10.17 -9.02
CA ILE A 155 -3.61 10.31 -8.26
C ILE A 155 -3.31 9.83 -6.84
N GLY A 156 -3.38 10.75 -5.88
CA GLY A 156 -3.23 10.46 -4.46
C GLY A 156 -4.58 10.53 -3.74
N VAL A 157 -4.69 9.88 -2.62
CA VAL A 157 -5.87 9.94 -1.74
C VAL A 157 -5.77 11.03 -0.67
N ARG A 158 -4.62 11.72 -0.60
CA ARG A 158 -4.38 12.78 0.39
C ARG A 158 -4.73 14.14 -0.20
N CYS A 159 -5.49 14.95 0.53
CA CYS A 159 -5.61 16.36 0.23
C CYS A 159 -4.28 17.03 0.61
N GLN A 160 -3.69 17.75 -0.33
CA GLN A 160 -2.52 18.58 -0.05
C GLN A 160 -3.04 19.86 0.62
N ASP A 161 -3.07 19.88 1.95
CA ASP A 161 -3.33 21.12 2.68
C ASP A 161 -2.23 22.11 2.33
N SER A 162 -2.62 23.35 1.99
CA SER A 162 -1.62 24.39 1.77
C SER A 162 -0.83 24.59 3.08
N ALA A 163 0.46 24.92 2.95
CA ALA A 163 1.31 25.18 4.11
C ALA A 163 0.69 26.21 5.07
N GLU A 164 -0.11 27.15 4.53
CA GLU A 164 -0.86 28.13 5.31
C GLU A 164 -2.01 27.53 6.12
N THR A 165 -2.70 26.51 5.56
CA THR A 165 -3.81 25.83 6.26
C THR A 165 -3.27 24.94 7.38
N LEU A 166 -2.16 24.24 7.14
CA LEU A 166 -1.46 23.46 8.17
C LEU A 166 -0.96 24.37 9.28
N HIS A 167 -0.28 25.47 8.95
CA HIS A 167 0.23 26.43 9.94
C HIS A 167 -0.89 27.07 10.76
N ARG A 168 -2.03 27.37 10.14
CA ARG A 168 -3.20 27.90 10.85
C ARG A 168 -3.86 26.85 11.74
N SER A 169 -3.93 25.59 11.32
CA SER A 169 -4.46 24.48 12.13
C SER A 169 -3.51 24.15 13.29
N GLU A 170 -2.20 24.20 13.08
CA GLU A 170 -1.21 24.01 14.13
C GLU A 170 -1.26 25.14 15.16
N LEU A 171 -1.36 26.41 14.73
CA LEU A 171 -1.45 27.55 15.64
C LEU A 171 -2.78 27.61 16.41
N SER A 172 -3.89 27.21 15.79
CA SER A 172 -5.18 27.12 16.50
C SER A 172 -5.24 25.92 17.44
N THR A 173 -4.38 24.96 17.26
CA THR A 173 -4.31 23.72 18.03
C THR A 173 -3.33 23.85 19.22
N GLU A 174 -2.34 24.77 19.16
CA GLU A 174 -1.39 24.96 20.25
C GLU A 174 -2.08 25.39 21.58
N GLU A 175 -3.12 26.21 21.52
CA GLU A 175 -3.87 26.59 22.73
C GLU A 175 -4.76 25.43 23.25
N ASP A 176 -5.28 24.56 22.38
CA ASP A 176 -6.08 23.39 22.77
C ASP A 176 -5.22 22.17 23.16
N TYR A 177 -4.02 22.01 22.60
CA TYR A 177 -3.10 20.91 22.93
C TYR A 177 -2.49 21.01 24.31
N VAL A 178 -2.26 22.22 24.80
CA VAL A 178 -1.70 22.44 26.14
C VAL A 178 -2.69 22.11 27.26
N THR A 179 -3.99 22.06 26.96
CA THR A 179 -5.05 21.82 27.96
C THR A 179 -5.49 20.35 28.07
N LYS A 180 -5.10 19.44 27.13
CA LYS A 180 -5.45 18.02 27.18
C LYS A 180 -4.24 17.12 26.96
N LEU A 181 -3.36 17.04 27.95
CA LEU A 181 -2.34 16.01 28.05
C LEU A 181 -2.96 14.66 28.46
N GLU A 182 -3.95 14.17 27.70
CA GLU A 182 -4.41 12.80 27.83
C GLU A 182 -3.52 11.90 26.97
N CYS A 183 -3.09 10.78 27.53
CA CYS A 183 -2.33 9.78 26.78
C CYS A 183 -3.13 9.32 25.56
N PRO A 184 -2.59 9.43 24.34
CA PRO A 184 -3.34 9.04 23.14
C PRO A 184 -3.75 7.57 23.22
N PRO A 185 -4.99 7.23 22.84
CA PRO A 185 -5.43 5.84 22.82
C PRO A 185 -4.62 5.02 21.80
N PHE A 186 -4.49 3.71 22.04
CA PHE A 186 -3.73 2.81 21.18
C PHE A 186 -4.15 2.89 19.70
N SER A 187 -5.43 3.08 19.43
CA SER A 187 -5.95 3.28 18.07
C SER A 187 -5.37 4.51 17.36
N GLN A 188 -5.16 5.62 18.09
CA GLN A 188 -4.56 6.83 17.54
C GLN A 188 -3.07 6.61 17.25
N ILE A 189 -2.35 5.93 18.14
CA ILE A 189 -0.94 5.58 17.94
C ILE A 189 -0.79 4.67 16.72
N CYS A 190 -1.64 3.64 16.59
CA CYS A 190 -1.66 2.77 15.42
C CYS A 190 -2.01 3.55 14.14
N GLY A 191 -2.99 4.44 14.18
CA GLY A 191 -3.36 5.30 13.06
C GLY A 191 -2.19 6.17 12.58
N THR A 192 -1.48 6.81 13.50
CA THR A 192 -0.29 7.62 13.18
C THR A 192 0.82 6.77 12.56
N LEU A 193 1.07 5.59 13.13
CA LEU A 193 2.07 4.65 12.59
C LEU A 193 1.70 4.19 11.18
N MET A 194 0.44 3.84 10.95
CA MET A 194 -0.06 3.44 9.64
C MET A 194 0.05 4.58 8.62
N ASN A 195 -0.30 5.80 9.00
CA ASN A 195 -0.14 6.97 8.14
C ASN A 195 1.32 7.19 7.73
N ALA A 196 2.26 7.12 8.67
CA ALA A 196 3.68 7.27 8.39
C ALA A 196 4.22 6.19 7.43
N ILE A 197 3.73 4.96 7.54
CA ILE A 197 4.17 3.85 6.67
C ILE A 197 3.56 3.95 5.27
N PHE A 198 2.29 4.36 5.13
CA PHE A 198 1.54 4.19 3.88
C PHE A 198 1.32 5.47 3.08
N LEU A 199 1.38 6.67 3.70
CA LEU A 199 0.94 7.90 3.04
C LEU A 199 2.06 8.89 2.67
N ASP A 200 3.24 8.84 3.28
CA ASP A 200 4.26 9.88 3.13
C ASP A 200 5.17 9.74 1.89
N HIS A 201 5.10 8.62 1.18
CA HIS A 201 6.06 8.32 0.11
C HIS A 201 5.79 9.05 -1.22
N LEU A 202 4.55 9.45 -1.50
CA LEU A 202 4.21 10.13 -2.76
C LEU A 202 4.76 11.55 -2.79
N ASP A 203 4.60 12.30 -1.71
CA ASP A 203 5.07 13.69 -1.60
C ASP A 203 6.59 13.76 -1.75
N ALA A 204 7.33 12.90 -1.06
CA ALA A 204 8.78 12.81 -1.19
C ALA A 204 9.24 12.49 -2.63
N SER A 205 8.51 11.63 -3.35
CA SER A 205 8.80 11.31 -4.74
C SER A 205 8.54 12.47 -5.68
N LEU A 206 7.45 13.20 -5.48
CA LEU A 206 7.11 14.40 -6.27
C LEU A 206 8.13 15.52 -6.06
N ASP A 207 8.53 15.77 -4.83
CA ASP A 207 9.55 16.77 -4.52
C ASP A 207 10.94 16.41 -5.08
N HIS A 208 11.27 15.12 -5.09
CA HIS A 208 12.49 14.66 -5.75
C HIS A 208 12.44 14.91 -7.26
N LEU A 209 11.32 14.59 -7.93
CA LEU A 209 11.15 14.84 -9.36
C LEU A 209 11.17 16.33 -9.70
N LYS A 210 10.54 17.20 -8.90
CA LYS A 210 10.58 18.65 -9.07
C LYS A 210 12.02 19.16 -9.03
N ARG A 211 12.81 18.72 -8.04
CA ARG A 211 14.23 19.10 -7.91
C ARG A 211 15.06 18.62 -9.10
N MET A 212 14.85 17.38 -9.54
CA MET A 212 15.55 16.84 -10.71
C MET A 212 15.21 17.61 -12.00
N ASN A 213 13.93 17.93 -12.21
CA ASN A 213 13.51 18.71 -13.38
C ASN A 213 14.10 20.13 -13.35
N ALA A 214 14.11 20.79 -12.18
CA ALA A 214 14.75 22.10 -12.04
C ALA A 214 16.25 22.04 -12.30
N PHE A 215 16.93 20.99 -11.86
CA PHE A 215 18.34 20.77 -12.14
C PHE A 215 18.60 20.61 -13.64
N VAL A 216 17.85 19.74 -14.33
CA VAL A 216 17.98 19.55 -15.78
C VAL A 216 17.73 20.83 -16.54
N ALA A 217 16.71 21.63 -16.18
CA ALA A 217 16.40 22.91 -16.82
C ALA A 217 17.50 23.97 -16.64
N ALA A 218 18.28 23.87 -15.56
CA ALA A 218 19.40 24.81 -15.32
C ALA A 218 20.66 24.51 -16.15
N TYR A 219 20.73 23.31 -16.77
CA TYR A 219 21.86 22.86 -17.58
C TYR A 219 21.54 22.76 -19.09
N GLN A 220 20.34 23.16 -19.51
CA GLN A 220 19.95 23.36 -20.92
C GLN A 220 20.04 24.82 -21.32
#